data_de863a91e618adb5dd99b94d61710bc8
#
_entry.id   de863a91e618adb5dd99b94d61710bc8
#
_cell.length_a   1.000
_cell.length_b   1.000
_cell.length_c   1.000
_cell.angle_alpha   90.00
_cell.angle_beta   90.00
_cell.angle_gamma   90.00
#
_symmetry.space_group_name_H-M   'P 1'
#
loop_
_entity.id
_entity.type
_entity.pdbx_description
1 polymer ?
#
loop_
_entity_poly.entity_id
_entity_poly.type
_entity_poly.pdbx_seq_one_letter_code
_entity_poly.pdbx_strand_id
1 'polypeptide(L)'
;MKTTASVLAIALCLAASAGAAQAQSLDNNQRNNATIKATLNATIQGVSDDVAVTSAAIANSFSATGGTGSSLATLNNYQNFWGDARSDLSASISNVHDDVSVTSAAIANSASIEADWVGVINNTQLAGYDPTSTLNATLVNVGDVAMTSAALSNSASIDADFGRLASFQANNAGVYGNMNATVRDVRGSVTATTAAIGNSLSVTGF
;
A
#
# COMPACT_ATOMS: atom_id res chain seq x y z
N MET A 1 9.41 25.53 12.61
CA MET A 1 8.07 25.01 12.88
C MET A 1 7.94 23.73 12.08
N LYS A 2 8.07 22.54 12.74
CA LYS A 2 7.98 21.26 12.04
C LYS A 2 6.52 20.97 11.74
N THR A 3 6.09 21.11 10.52
CA THR A 3 4.78 20.65 10.06
C THR A 3 4.95 19.33 9.32
N THR A 4 4.91 18.23 10.06
CA THR A 4 4.71 16.90 9.49
C THR A 4 3.23 16.74 9.16
N ALA A 5 2.85 16.87 7.90
CA ALA A 5 1.52 16.48 7.45
C ALA A 5 1.48 14.96 7.30
N SER A 6 1.08 14.25 8.36
CA SER A 6 0.82 12.81 8.29
C SER A 6 -0.62 12.60 7.82
N VAL A 7 -0.79 12.07 6.62
CA VAL A 7 -2.08 11.54 6.17
C VAL A 7 -2.25 10.14 6.77
N LEU A 8 -3.24 10.00 7.62
CA LEU A 8 -3.58 8.79 8.36
C LEU A 8 -4.06 7.68 7.40
N ALA A 9 -3.22 6.66 7.18
CA ALA A 9 -3.67 5.41 6.61
C ALA A 9 -4.45 4.65 7.69
N ILE A 10 -5.74 4.43 7.50
CA ILE A 10 -6.54 3.60 8.39
C ILE A 10 -6.22 2.14 8.06
N ALA A 11 -5.22 1.59 8.73
CA ALA A 11 -4.99 0.16 8.79
C ALA A 11 -5.80 -0.41 9.96
N LEU A 12 -6.78 -1.26 9.67
CA LEU A 12 -7.47 -2.03 10.72
C LEU A 12 -6.54 -3.19 11.13
N CYS A 13 -5.72 -2.97 12.15
CA CYS A 13 -4.92 -4.00 12.77
C CYS A 13 -5.79 -4.79 13.76
N LEU A 14 -6.08 -6.04 13.47
CA LEU A 14 -6.62 -6.99 14.44
C LEU A 14 -5.43 -7.70 15.11
N ALA A 15 -5.03 -7.27 16.30
CA ALA A 15 -4.04 -7.97 17.10
C ALA A 15 -4.73 -9.09 17.88
N ALA A 16 -4.45 -10.34 17.54
CA ALA A 16 -4.86 -11.50 18.34
C ALA A 16 -3.77 -11.78 19.40
N SER A 17 -4.12 -11.70 20.68
CA SER A 17 -3.23 -12.04 21.78
C SER A 17 -3.04 -13.56 21.89
N ALA A 18 -1.78 -14.00 21.99
CA ALA A 18 -1.43 -15.41 22.18
C ALA A 18 -1.89 -15.94 23.56
N GLY A 19 -2.92 -16.74 23.55
CA GLY A 19 -3.31 -17.62 24.68
C GLY A 19 -3.13 -19.08 24.27
N ALA A 20 -2.75 -19.94 25.24
CA ALA A 20 -2.34 -21.33 25.04
C ALA A 20 -3.16 -22.13 24.01
N ALA A 21 -2.41 -22.80 23.15
CA ALA A 21 -2.74 -23.94 22.28
C ALA A 21 -4.23 -24.38 22.19
N GLN A 22 -5.03 -23.61 21.47
CA GLN A 22 -6.22 -24.12 20.84
C GLN A 22 -6.09 -23.82 19.34
N ALA A 23 -6.51 -24.77 18.50
CA ALA A 23 -6.56 -24.61 17.06
C ALA A 23 -7.47 -23.41 16.72
N GLN A 24 -6.91 -22.23 16.64
CA GLN A 24 -7.62 -20.98 16.35
C GLN A 24 -7.76 -20.83 14.84
N SER A 25 -8.93 -20.41 14.39
CA SER A 25 -9.12 -19.92 13.03
C SER A 25 -9.21 -18.39 13.04
N LEU A 26 -8.60 -17.78 12.05
CA LEU A 26 -8.70 -16.34 11.79
C LEU A 26 -9.41 -16.14 10.46
N ASP A 27 -10.59 -15.52 10.50
CA ASP A 27 -11.40 -15.28 9.32
C ASP A 27 -11.52 -13.76 9.06
N ASN A 28 -11.04 -13.32 7.91
CA ASN A 28 -11.23 -11.96 7.41
C ASN A 28 -12.16 -11.98 6.19
N ASN A 29 -13.22 -11.18 6.23
CA ASN A 29 -14.13 -11.02 5.09
C ASN A 29 -14.42 -9.54 4.89
N GLN A 30 -13.78 -8.95 3.88
CA GLN A 30 -13.93 -7.54 3.53
C GLN A 30 -14.60 -7.42 2.16
N ARG A 31 -15.69 -6.66 2.12
CA ARG A 31 -16.40 -6.32 0.88
C ARG A 31 -16.61 -4.83 0.82
N ASN A 32 -16.14 -4.22 -0.25
CA ASN A 32 -16.28 -2.79 -0.45
C ASN A 32 -16.70 -2.51 -1.92
N ASN A 33 -17.82 -1.81 -2.07
CA ASN A 33 -18.38 -1.44 -3.37
C ASN A 33 -18.33 0.09 -3.58
N ALA A 34 -17.72 0.83 -2.66
CA ALA A 34 -17.63 2.28 -2.74
C ALA A 34 -16.36 2.73 -3.45
N THR A 35 -16.43 3.87 -4.12
CA THR A 35 -15.22 4.55 -4.60
C THR A 35 -14.42 5.08 -3.42
N ILE A 36 -13.17 4.70 -3.32
CA ILE A 36 -12.21 5.21 -2.34
C ILE A 36 -11.29 6.21 -3.05
N LYS A 37 -11.34 7.45 -2.63
CA LYS A 37 -10.54 8.51 -3.24
C LYS A 37 -9.71 9.27 -2.21
N ALA A 38 -8.41 9.39 -2.51
CA ALA A 38 -7.52 10.33 -1.85
C ALA A 38 -7.11 11.43 -2.83
N THR A 39 -7.17 12.69 -2.40
CA THR A 39 -6.70 13.82 -3.19
C THR A 39 -5.85 14.71 -2.30
N LEU A 40 -4.62 14.97 -2.71
CA LEU A 40 -3.71 15.85 -2.00
C LEU A 40 -3.14 16.89 -2.95
N ASN A 41 -3.29 18.17 -2.60
CA ASN A 41 -2.61 19.27 -3.27
C ASN A 41 -1.64 19.89 -2.26
N ALA A 42 -0.35 19.81 -2.52
CA ALA A 42 0.69 20.33 -1.65
C ALA A 42 1.50 21.43 -2.34
N THR A 43 1.69 22.53 -1.63
CA THR A 43 2.65 23.58 -2.03
C THR A 43 3.61 23.78 -0.87
N ILE A 44 4.89 23.51 -1.09
CA ILE A 44 5.93 23.53 -0.06
C ILE A 44 7.09 24.38 -0.57
N GLN A 45 7.56 25.29 0.25
CA GLN A 45 8.62 26.21 -0.13
C GLN A 45 9.53 26.56 1.06
N GLY A 46 10.83 26.60 0.80
CA GLY A 46 11.81 27.11 1.75
C GLY A 46 11.98 26.23 2.99
N VAL A 47 12.10 24.92 2.80
CA VAL A 47 12.31 23.94 3.88
C VAL A 47 13.78 23.54 3.94
N SER A 48 14.36 23.50 5.13
CA SER A 48 15.76 23.12 5.36
C SER A 48 15.96 21.62 5.61
N ASP A 49 14.89 20.92 5.95
CA ASP A 49 14.87 19.47 6.25
C ASP A 49 14.18 18.69 5.12
N ASP A 50 14.12 17.38 5.25
CA ASP A 50 13.44 16.48 4.32
C ASP A 50 11.95 16.79 4.18
N VAL A 51 11.44 16.56 2.97
CA VAL A 51 10.03 16.71 2.65
C VAL A 51 9.45 15.39 2.14
N ALA A 52 8.42 14.89 2.83
CA ALA A 52 7.65 13.73 2.38
C ALA A 52 6.19 14.10 2.13
N VAL A 53 5.69 13.84 0.93
CA VAL A 53 4.30 14.09 0.53
C VAL A 53 3.68 12.79 0.01
N THR A 54 2.62 12.31 0.68
CA THR A 54 1.99 11.04 0.34
C THR A 54 0.49 11.17 0.21
N SER A 55 -0.06 10.67 -0.88
CA SER A 55 -1.49 10.43 -1.08
C SER A 55 -1.73 8.94 -1.29
N ALA A 56 -2.63 8.34 -0.52
CA ALA A 56 -2.92 6.91 -0.64
C ALA A 56 -4.42 6.63 -0.55
N ALA A 57 -4.95 5.88 -1.51
CA ALA A 57 -6.30 5.33 -1.50
C ALA A 57 -6.22 3.81 -1.40
N ILE A 58 -6.63 3.25 -0.25
CA ILE A 58 -6.59 1.81 0.04
C ILE A 58 -8.01 1.36 0.37
N ALA A 59 -8.54 0.42 -0.41
CA ALA A 59 -9.92 -0.01 -0.24
C ALA A 59 -10.05 -1.12 0.80
N ASN A 60 -9.46 -2.27 0.56
CA ASN A 60 -9.45 -3.39 1.50
C ASN A 60 -8.01 -3.64 1.97
N SER A 61 -7.81 -3.65 3.27
CA SER A 61 -6.51 -3.97 3.87
C SER A 61 -6.67 -4.96 5.01
N PHE A 62 -5.87 -6.00 5.00
CA PHE A 62 -5.81 -7.01 6.05
C PHE A 62 -4.37 -7.21 6.49
N SER A 63 -4.16 -7.21 7.78
CA SER A 63 -2.87 -7.55 8.37
C SER A 63 -3.09 -8.52 9.54
N ALA A 64 -2.38 -9.63 9.51
CA ALA A 64 -2.34 -10.58 10.61
C ALA A 64 -0.88 -10.79 10.99
N THR A 65 -0.53 -10.46 12.23
CA THR A 65 0.82 -10.65 12.75
C THR A 65 0.75 -11.50 14.00
N GLY A 66 1.42 -12.63 13.97
CA GLY A 66 1.64 -13.51 15.11
C GLY A 66 3.03 -13.28 15.72
N GLY A 67 3.14 -13.36 17.05
CA GLY A 67 4.45 -13.39 17.73
C GLY A 67 5.12 -14.75 17.62
N THR A 68 6.35 -14.84 18.09
CA THR A 68 7.12 -16.10 18.18
C THR A 68 6.35 -17.19 18.93
N GLY A 69 6.22 -18.36 18.32
CA GLY A 69 5.42 -19.49 18.81
C GLY A 69 3.92 -19.37 18.49
N SER A 70 3.50 -18.40 17.65
CA SER A 70 2.11 -18.30 17.22
C SER A 70 1.73 -19.45 16.28
N SER A 71 0.56 -20.04 16.52
CA SER A 71 0.05 -21.15 15.72
C SER A 71 -1.43 -20.95 15.43
N LEU A 72 -1.80 -21.04 14.15
CA LEU A 72 -3.18 -21.01 13.68
C LEU A 72 -3.50 -22.32 12.96
N ALA A 73 -4.69 -22.88 13.19
CA ALA A 73 -5.17 -24.02 12.41
C ALA A 73 -5.53 -23.58 11.00
N THR A 74 -6.23 -22.45 10.88
CA THR A 74 -6.69 -21.95 9.58
C THR A 74 -6.68 -20.43 9.58
N LEU A 75 -6.23 -19.84 8.48
CA LEU A 75 -6.37 -18.44 8.17
C LEU A 75 -7.13 -18.30 6.85
N ASN A 76 -8.27 -17.63 6.89
CA ASN A 76 -9.08 -17.33 5.71
C ASN A 76 -9.09 -15.82 5.48
N ASN A 77 -8.58 -15.37 4.34
CA ASN A 77 -8.68 -14.00 3.89
C ASN A 77 -9.53 -13.93 2.63
N TYR A 78 -10.64 -13.21 2.71
CA TYR A 78 -11.47 -12.90 1.56
C TYR A 78 -11.63 -11.39 1.44
N GLN A 79 -11.12 -10.83 0.35
CA GLN A 79 -11.23 -9.42 0.03
C GLN A 79 -11.88 -9.27 -1.35
N ASN A 80 -12.97 -8.53 -1.39
CA ASN A 80 -13.71 -8.27 -2.63
C ASN A 80 -13.95 -6.76 -2.76
N PHE A 81 -13.38 -6.17 -3.80
CA PHE A 81 -13.50 -4.76 -4.09
C PHE A 81 -14.13 -4.51 -5.45
N TRP A 82 -15.29 -3.86 -5.44
CA TRP A 82 -16.08 -3.50 -6.62
C TRP A 82 -16.28 -1.97 -6.74
N GLY A 83 -15.33 -1.20 -6.32
CA GLY A 83 -15.30 0.26 -6.42
C GLY A 83 -13.98 0.74 -7.03
N ASP A 84 -13.89 2.03 -7.34
CA ASP A 84 -12.64 2.63 -7.80
C ASP A 84 -11.74 2.97 -6.62
N ALA A 85 -10.48 2.54 -6.65
CA ALA A 85 -9.44 3.05 -5.76
C ALA A 85 -8.64 4.11 -6.52
N ARG A 86 -8.72 5.37 -6.09
CA ARG A 86 -8.10 6.48 -6.81
C ARG A 86 -7.26 7.37 -5.90
N SER A 87 -6.00 7.56 -6.25
CA SER A 87 -5.11 8.52 -5.60
C SER A 87 -4.67 9.58 -6.59
N ASP A 88 -4.99 10.82 -6.30
CA ASP A 88 -4.56 11.99 -7.08
C ASP A 88 -3.66 12.87 -6.21
N LEU A 89 -2.40 13.01 -6.58
CA LEU A 89 -1.44 13.87 -5.90
C LEU A 89 -0.92 14.95 -6.84
N SER A 90 -1.06 16.20 -6.43
CA SER A 90 -0.39 17.35 -7.06
C SER A 90 0.56 18.01 -6.08
N ALA A 91 1.84 18.07 -6.38
CA ALA A 91 2.86 18.66 -5.53
C ALA A 91 3.65 19.75 -6.27
N SER A 92 3.76 20.92 -5.65
CA SER A 92 4.66 21.98 -6.07
C SER A 92 5.64 22.26 -4.93
N ILE A 93 6.91 21.88 -5.11
CA ILE A 93 7.92 21.92 -4.06
C ILE A 93 9.12 22.69 -4.56
N SER A 94 9.57 23.69 -3.79
CA SER A 94 10.69 24.52 -4.18
C SER A 94 11.58 24.95 -3.01
N ASN A 95 12.87 25.11 -3.27
CA ASN A 95 13.85 25.54 -2.30
C ASN A 95 13.87 24.65 -1.05
N VAL A 96 13.95 23.34 -1.24
CA VAL A 96 14.18 22.36 -0.17
C VAL A 96 15.66 22.02 -0.14
N HIS A 97 16.29 22.14 1.03
CA HIS A 97 17.72 21.92 1.15
C HIS A 97 18.08 20.44 1.08
N ASP A 98 17.27 19.61 1.70
CA ASP A 98 17.48 18.16 1.82
C ASP A 98 16.57 17.37 0.85
N ASP A 99 16.21 16.13 1.19
CA ASP A 99 15.59 15.19 0.27
C ASP A 99 14.08 15.41 0.13
N VAL A 100 13.56 15.09 -1.05
CA VAL A 100 12.14 15.18 -1.36
C VAL A 100 11.59 13.82 -1.80
N SER A 101 10.61 13.31 -1.07
CA SER A 101 9.87 12.10 -1.40
C SER A 101 8.40 12.41 -1.71
N VAL A 102 7.93 12.03 -2.90
CA VAL A 102 6.54 12.26 -3.34
C VAL A 102 5.91 10.96 -3.79
N THR A 103 4.88 10.49 -3.08
CA THR A 103 4.25 9.19 -3.34
C THR A 103 2.75 9.31 -3.54
N SER A 104 2.25 8.77 -4.64
CA SER A 104 0.83 8.52 -4.86
C SER A 104 0.58 7.02 -4.99
N ALA A 105 -0.38 6.48 -4.23
CA ALA A 105 -0.68 5.05 -4.26
C ALA A 105 -2.20 4.77 -4.28
N ALA A 106 -2.63 3.88 -5.15
CA ALA A 106 -4.01 3.38 -5.19
C ALA A 106 -4.00 1.85 -5.09
N ILE A 107 -4.64 1.30 -4.07
CA ILE A 107 -4.63 -0.15 -3.78
C ILE A 107 -6.06 -0.63 -3.56
N ALA A 108 -6.50 -1.61 -4.34
CA ALA A 108 -7.82 -2.21 -4.18
C ALA A 108 -7.85 -3.23 -3.05
N ASN A 109 -7.00 -4.24 -3.08
CA ASN A 109 -6.91 -5.26 -2.03
C ASN A 109 -5.45 -5.47 -1.60
N SER A 110 -5.21 -5.46 -0.29
CA SER A 110 -3.90 -5.74 0.30
C SER A 110 -4.02 -6.71 1.47
N ALA A 111 -3.15 -7.72 1.51
CA ALA A 111 -3.05 -8.64 2.64
C ALA A 111 -1.58 -8.79 3.05
N SER A 112 -1.33 -8.76 4.36
CA SER A 112 -0.04 -9.09 4.97
C SER A 112 -0.27 -10.11 6.08
N ILE A 113 0.37 -11.25 5.97
CA ILE A 113 0.26 -12.35 6.93
C ILE A 113 1.67 -12.69 7.39
N GLU A 114 1.87 -12.61 8.69
CA GLU A 114 3.12 -12.94 9.36
C GLU A 114 2.81 -13.84 10.55
N ALA A 115 3.30 -15.08 10.57
CA ALA A 115 3.09 -16.03 11.66
C ALA A 115 4.15 -17.13 11.65
N ASP A 116 4.45 -17.72 12.82
CA ASP A 116 5.40 -18.85 12.87
C ASP A 116 4.83 -20.10 12.19
N TRP A 117 3.54 -20.41 12.42
CA TRP A 117 2.90 -21.57 11.81
C TRP A 117 1.43 -21.34 11.51
N VAL A 118 0.99 -21.75 10.31
CA VAL A 118 -0.44 -21.80 9.93
C VAL A 118 -0.75 -23.12 9.24
N GLY A 119 -1.69 -23.90 9.77
CA GLY A 119 -2.06 -25.18 9.17
C GLY A 119 -2.58 -25.04 7.74
N VAL A 120 -3.54 -24.15 7.52
CA VAL A 120 -4.11 -23.86 6.20
C VAL A 120 -4.24 -22.33 6.00
N ILE A 121 -3.71 -21.81 4.91
CA ILE A 121 -3.93 -20.42 4.48
C ILE A 121 -4.78 -20.44 3.21
N ASN A 122 -5.95 -19.80 3.27
CA ASN A 122 -6.80 -19.53 2.12
C ASN A 122 -6.85 -18.02 1.88
N ASN A 123 -6.30 -17.55 0.77
CA ASN A 123 -6.31 -16.15 0.39
C ASN A 123 -7.10 -15.96 -0.91
N THR A 124 -8.16 -15.15 -0.86
CA THR A 124 -8.95 -14.81 -2.05
C THR A 124 -9.08 -13.30 -2.14
N GLN A 125 -8.60 -12.73 -3.24
CA GLN A 125 -8.67 -11.30 -3.52
C GLN A 125 -9.29 -11.07 -4.91
N LEU A 126 -10.38 -10.33 -4.94
CA LEU A 126 -11.13 -10.01 -6.16
C LEU A 126 -11.20 -8.50 -6.33
N ALA A 127 -10.83 -8.00 -7.50
CA ALA A 127 -10.97 -6.59 -7.86
C ALA A 127 -11.71 -6.47 -9.20
N GLY A 128 -12.77 -5.68 -9.22
CA GLY A 128 -13.65 -5.52 -10.37
C GLY A 128 -13.55 -4.18 -11.09
N TYR A 129 -12.90 -3.18 -10.48
CA TYR A 129 -12.74 -1.83 -11.04
C TYR A 129 -11.31 -1.31 -10.91
N ASP A 130 -11.02 -0.23 -11.65
CA ASP A 130 -9.68 0.24 -11.95
C ASP A 130 -9.01 0.98 -10.78
N PRO A 131 -7.97 0.43 -10.12
CA PRO A 131 -7.12 1.25 -9.28
C PRO A 131 -6.30 2.22 -10.15
N THR A 132 -6.37 3.50 -9.80
CA THR A 132 -5.68 4.57 -10.53
C THR A 132 -4.86 5.44 -9.59
N SER A 133 -3.57 5.53 -9.83
CA SER A 133 -2.68 6.47 -9.18
C SER A 133 -2.22 7.54 -10.16
N THR A 134 -2.36 8.80 -9.77
CA THR A 134 -1.89 9.94 -10.56
C THR A 134 -0.99 10.81 -9.70
N LEU A 135 0.22 11.05 -10.17
CA LEU A 135 1.18 11.96 -9.57
C LEU A 135 1.52 13.08 -10.55
N ASN A 136 1.23 14.32 -10.18
CA ASN A 136 1.71 15.51 -10.87
C ASN A 136 2.67 16.25 -9.93
N ALA A 137 3.94 16.40 -10.31
CA ALA A 137 4.94 17.03 -9.47
C ALA A 137 5.74 18.12 -10.21
N THR A 138 5.93 19.25 -9.57
CA THR A 138 6.87 20.29 -10.00
C THR A 138 7.87 20.52 -8.86
N LEU A 139 9.14 20.19 -9.09
CA LEU A 139 10.21 20.27 -8.11
C LEU A 139 11.32 21.19 -8.63
N VAL A 140 11.69 22.18 -7.84
CA VAL A 140 12.71 23.17 -8.24
C VAL A 140 13.64 23.49 -7.09
N ASN A 141 14.95 23.41 -7.33
CA ASN A 141 15.99 23.69 -6.34
C ASN A 141 15.82 22.84 -5.07
N VAL A 142 16.00 21.55 -5.22
CA VAL A 142 15.83 20.53 -4.18
C VAL A 142 17.07 19.64 -4.05
N GLY A 143 17.17 18.86 -2.99
CA GLY A 143 18.19 17.84 -2.77
C GLY A 143 17.97 16.59 -3.64
N ASP A 144 18.06 15.39 -3.05
CA ASP A 144 17.69 14.15 -3.74
C ASP A 144 16.17 14.06 -3.93
N VAL A 145 15.75 13.44 -5.02
CA VAL A 145 14.32 13.32 -5.36
C VAL A 145 13.93 11.87 -5.56
N ALA A 146 12.92 11.41 -4.82
CA ALA A 146 12.25 10.14 -5.04
C ALA A 146 10.76 10.36 -5.34
N MET A 147 10.30 9.92 -6.50
CA MET A 147 8.90 10.03 -6.90
C MET A 147 8.33 8.65 -7.23
N THR A 148 7.15 8.34 -6.69
CA THR A 148 6.48 7.07 -6.94
C THR A 148 5.00 7.28 -7.24
N SER A 149 4.53 6.69 -8.35
CA SER A 149 3.11 6.54 -8.63
C SER A 149 2.79 5.06 -8.81
N ALA A 150 2.05 4.46 -7.88
CA ALA A 150 1.77 3.04 -7.89
C ALA A 150 0.28 2.74 -7.83
N ALA A 151 -0.19 1.86 -8.71
CA ALA A 151 -1.53 1.31 -8.67
C ALA A 151 -1.46 -0.21 -8.56
N LEU A 152 -2.13 -0.77 -7.56
CA LEU A 152 -2.19 -2.21 -7.30
C LEU A 152 -3.64 -2.67 -7.21
N SER A 153 -3.97 -3.75 -7.92
CA SER A 153 -5.30 -4.36 -7.79
C SER A 153 -5.32 -5.34 -6.61
N ASN A 154 -4.54 -6.39 -6.66
CA ASN A 154 -4.45 -7.37 -5.57
C ASN A 154 -3.00 -7.57 -5.15
N SER A 155 -2.75 -7.53 -3.86
CA SER A 155 -1.43 -7.78 -3.29
C SER A 155 -1.53 -8.66 -2.05
N ALA A 156 -0.70 -9.70 -1.97
CA ALA A 156 -0.56 -10.50 -0.76
C ALA A 156 0.92 -10.75 -0.47
N SER A 157 1.29 -10.56 0.79
CA SER A 157 2.58 -10.96 1.36
C SER A 157 2.33 -11.94 2.48
N ILE A 158 2.93 -13.12 2.38
CA ILE A 158 2.78 -14.20 3.35
C ILE A 158 4.18 -14.59 3.80
N ASP A 159 4.44 -14.41 5.08
CA ASP A 159 5.67 -14.81 5.75
C ASP A 159 5.29 -15.73 6.93
N ALA A 160 5.24 -17.00 6.65
CA ALA A 160 4.84 -18.02 7.61
C ALA A 160 5.24 -19.41 7.16
N ASP A 161 5.52 -20.29 8.13
CA ASP A 161 5.51 -21.72 7.89
C ASP A 161 4.05 -22.21 7.77
N PHE A 162 3.73 -23.05 6.80
CA PHE A 162 2.35 -23.50 6.60
C PHE A 162 2.26 -24.96 6.09
N GLY A 163 1.16 -25.63 6.47
CA GLY A 163 0.87 -26.96 5.95
C GLY A 163 0.26 -26.95 4.54
N ARG A 164 -0.54 -25.91 4.24
CA ARG A 164 -1.17 -25.71 2.93
C ARG A 164 -1.44 -24.25 2.66
N LEU A 165 -1.09 -23.80 1.45
CA LEU A 165 -1.48 -22.50 0.91
C LEU A 165 -2.38 -22.65 -0.31
N ALA A 166 -3.54 -21.97 -0.29
CA ALA A 166 -4.39 -21.77 -1.45
C ALA A 166 -4.58 -20.26 -1.63
N SER A 167 -4.00 -19.68 -2.68
CA SER A 167 -4.16 -18.26 -3.01
C SER A 167 -4.82 -18.10 -4.37
N PHE A 168 -5.90 -17.30 -4.40
CA PHE A 168 -6.60 -16.95 -5.62
C PHE A 168 -6.72 -15.42 -5.72
N GLN A 169 -6.19 -14.85 -6.76
CA GLN A 169 -6.27 -13.43 -7.05
C GLN A 169 -6.86 -13.22 -8.45
N ALA A 170 -7.94 -12.48 -8.55
CA ALA A 170 -8.54 -12.09 -9.83
C ALA A 170 -8.65 -10.57 -9.92
N ASN A 171 -8.16 -10.04 -11.04
CA ASN A 171 -8.33 -8.66 -11.43
C ASN A 171 -9.04 -8.61 -12.77
N ASN A 172 -10.23 -8.03 -12.80
CA ASN A 172 -11.06 -7.88 -14.01
C ASN A 172 -11.05 -6.44 -14.56
N ALA A 173 -10.10 -5.64 -14.13
CA ALA A 173 -10.06 -4.20 -14.39
C ALA A 173 -8.70 -3.73 -14.92
N GLY A 174 -8.63 -2.54 -15.47
CA GLY A 174 -7.37 -1.86 -15.77
C GLY A 174 -6.66 -1.41 -14.50
N VAL A 175 -5.35 -1.31 -14.52
CA VAL A 175 -4.55 -0.77 -13.42
C VAL A 175 -3.69 0.34 -14.00
N TYR A 176 -3.79 1.55 -13.44
CA TYR A 176 -3.13 2.72 -14.02
C TYR A 176 -2.26 3.47 -13.02
N GLY A 177 -0.95 3.43 -13.25
CA GLY A 177 0.00 4.31 -12.58
C GLY A 177 0.44 5.42 -13.54
N ASN A 178 0.14 6.67 -13.23
CA ASN A 178 0.45 7.82 -14.06
C ASN A 178 1.36 8.78 -13.31
N MET A 179 2.43 9.24 -13.96
CA MET A 179 3.30 10.28 -13.42
C MET A 179 3.55 11.35 -14.48
N ASN A 180 3.38 12.61 -14.08
CA ASN A 180 3.81 13.77 -14.84
C ASN A 180 4.65 14.63 -13.90
N ALA A 181 5.97 14.69 -14.16
CA ALA A 181 6.89 15.35 -13.28
C ALA A 181 7.79 16.34 -14.06
N THR A 182 7.95 17.53 -13.50
CA THR A 182 8.95 18.51 -13.93
C THR A 182 9.93 18.73 -12.78
N VAL A 183 11.19 18.42 -13.02
CA VAL A 183 12.25 18.53 -12.01
C VAL A 183 13.36 19.41 -12.54
N ARG A 184 13.76 20.43 -11.79
CA ARG A 184 14.81 21.39 -12.17
C ARG A 184 15.71 21.71 -10.98
N ASP A 185 16.96 22.01 -11.26
CA ASP A 185 17.94 22.49 -10.29
C ASP A 185 18.08 21.53 -9.09
N VAL A 186 18.22 20.22 -9.37
CA VAL A 186 18.43 19.19 -8.36
C VAL A 186 19.91 19.11 -8.02
N ARG A 187 20.22 19.05 -6.73
CA ARG A 187 21.60 18.97 -6.24
C ARG A 187 22.13 17.55 -6.11
N GLY A 188 21.24 16.58 -6.11
CA GLY A 188 21.57 15.17 -5.96
C GLY A 188 20.98 14.31 -7.08
N SER A 189 20.44 13.15 -6.74
CA SER A 189 19.86 12.17 -7.65
C SER A 189 18.36 12.38 -7.88
N VAL A 190 17.85 11.89 -9.01
CA VAL A 190 16.40 11.86 -9.29
C VAL A 190 16.00 10.43 -9.61
N THR A 191 15.11 9.87 -8.79
CA THR A 191 14.49 8.58 -9.02
C THR A 191 12.99 8.77 -9.26
N ALA A 192 12.48 8.26 -10.37
CA ALA A 192 11.06 8.31 -10.71
C ALA A 192 10.56 6.91 -11.09
N THR A 193 9.54 6.43 -10.39
CA THR A 193 8.99 5.09 -10.57
C THR A 193 7.48 5.16 -10.81
N THR A 194 7.01 4.50 -11.86
CA THR A 194 5.60 4.22 -12.05
C THR A 194 5.38 2.71 -12.06
N ALA A 195 4.35 2.25 -11.36
CA ALA A 195 4.00 0.85 -11.31
C ALA A 195 2.48 0.66 -11.48
N ALA A 196 2.12 -0.34 -12.30
CA ALA A 196 0.75 -0.80 -12.43
C ALA A 196 0.75 -2.32 -12.32
N ILE A 197 0.21 -2.85 -11.23
CA ILE A 197 0.30 -4.28 -10.88
C ILE A 197 -1.12 -4.84 -10.70
N GLY A 198 -1.49 -5.78 -11.55
CA GLY A 198 -2.79 -6.47 -11.47
C GLY A 198 -2.85 -7.38 -10.25
N ASN A 199 -1.96 -8.36 -10.18
CA ASN A 199 -1.90 -9.30 -9.06
C ASN A 199 -0.46 -9.50 -8.61
N SER A 200 -0.23 -9.53 -7.31
CA SER A 200 1.08 -9.79 -6.71
C SER A 200 0.94 -10.74 -5.52
N LEU A 201 1.78 -11.76 -5.49
CA LEU A 201 1.88 -12.68 -4.36
C LEU A 201 3.37 -12.89 -4.02
N SER A 202 3.72 -12.61 -2.78
CA SER A 202 5.02 -12.94 -2.19
C SER A 202 4.82 -13.96 -1.08
N VAL A 203 5.61 -15.02 -1.09
CA VAL A 203 5.53 -16.08 -0.07
C VAL A 203 6.93 -16.38 0.42
N THR A 204 7.11 -16.34 1.74
CA THR A 204 8.36 -16.66 2.44
C THR A 204 8.03 -17.64 3.57
N GLY A 205 8.90 -18.63 3.81
CA GLY A 205 8.64 -19.71 4.77
C GLY A 205 7.90 -20.91 4.13
N PHE A 206 8.39 -22.12 4.33
CA PHE A 206 7.79 -23.38 3.84
C PHE A 206 8.06 -24.49 4.86
#